data_edda07cd6394cd84a5c05c8400b126aa
#
_entry.id   edda07cd6394cd84a5c05c8400b126aa
#
_cell.length_a   1.000
_cell.length_b   1.000
_cell.length_c   1.000
_cell.angle_alpha   90.00
_cell.angle_beta   90.00
_cell.angle_gamma   90.00
#
_symmetry.space_group_name_H-M   'P 1'
#
loop_
_entity.id
_entity.type
_entity.pdbx_description
1 polymer ?
#
loop_
_entity_poly.entity_id
_entity_poly.type
_entity_poly.pdbx_seq_one_letter_code
_entity_poly.pdbx_strand_id
1 'polypeptide(L)' 'MTTGQRIAQRRKELGLSQESLGEQLGVSRQAIYKWESDSALPEIEKLITLSRLFGVSVGWLLGVEEENASAEEPEEL' A
#
# COMPACT_ATOMS: atom_id res chain seq x y z
N MET A 1 -2.47 -0.25 13.03
CA MET A 1 -1.61 0.43 12.05
C MET A 1 -2.43 1.32 11.16
N THR A 2 -1.89 2.49 10.85
CA THR A 2 -2.56 3.38 9.91
C THR A 2 -2.27 2.94 8.49
N THR A 3 -2.98 3.52 7.54
CA THR A 3 -2.71 3.26 6.12
C THR A 3 -1.27 3.59 5.78
N GLY A 4 -0.77 4.73 6.26
CA GLY A 4 0.60 5.10 5.98
C GLY A 4 1.60 4.11 6.54
N GLN A 5 1.34 3.61 7.75
CA GLN A 5 2.22 2.63 8.36
C GLN A 5 2.21 1.32 7.58
N ARG A 6 1.04 0.93 7.07
CA ARG A 6 0.95 -0.30 6.29
C ARG A 6 1.70 -0.16 4.97
N ILE A 7 1.60 1.01 4.34
CA ILE A 7 2.35 1.26 3.11
C ILE A 7 3.85 1.18 3.39
N ALA A 8 4.29 1.83 4.46
CA ALA A 8 5.71 1.85 4.80
C ALA A 8 6.22 0.45 5.12
N GLN A 9 5.41 -0.32 5.85
CA GLN A 9 5.82 -1.66 6.22
C GLN A 9 6.02 -2.54 4.99
N ARG A 10 5.05 -2.54 4.08
CA ARG A 10 5.17 -3.39 2.90
C ARG A 10 6.30 -2.91 2.00
N ARG A 11 6.46 -1.59 1.88
CA ARG A 11 7.56 -1.05 1.09
C ARG A 11 8.90 -1.57 1.60
N LYS A 12 9.09 -1.52 2.92
CA LYS A 12 10.35 -1.95 3.51
C LYS A 12 10.55 -3.44 3.37
N GLU A 13 9.47 -4.21 3.49
CA GLU A 13 9.57 -5.65 3.33
C GLU A 13 10.00 -6.02 1.92
N LEU A 14 9.65 -5.20 0.94
CA LEU A 14 10.06 -5.44 -0.43
C LEU A 14 11.41 -4.82 -0.75
N GLY A 15 12.04 -4.18 0.23
CA GLY A 15 13.36 -3.60 0.03
C GLY A 15 13.37 -2.35 -0.82
N LEU A 16 12.25 -1.64 -0.89
CA LEU A 16 12.15 -0.46 -1.73
C LEU A 16 12.36 0.81 -0.92
N SER A 17 13.04 1.78 -1.53
CA SER A 17 13.10 3.11 -0.94
C SER A 17 11.82 3.85 -1.29
N GLN A 18 11.60 4.98 -0.62
CA GLN A 18 10.47 5.83 -0.98
C GLN A 18 10.58 6.30 -2.42
N GLU A 19 11.79 6.60 -2.85
CA GLU A 19 12.02 7.05 -4.20
C GLU A 19 11.71 5.95 -5.20
N SER A 20 12.16 4.73 -4.93
CA SER A 20 11.89 3.61 -5.83
C SER A 20 10.41 3.32 -5.92
N LEU A 21 9.71 3.37 -4.80
CA LEU A 21 8.28 3.14 -4.82
C LEU A 21 7.58 4.22 -5.64
N GLY A 22 8.03 5.47 -5.46
CA GLY A 22 7.45 6.56 -6.24
C GLY A 22 7.64 6.36 -7.72
N GLU A 23 8.82 5.88 -8.13
CA GLU A 23 9.07 5.62 -9.54
C GLU A 23 8.14 4.55 -10.09
N GLN A 24 7.89 3.52 -9.31
CA GLN A 24 7.01 2.46 -9.78
C GLN A 24 5.56 2.92 -9.90
N LEU A 25 5.18 3.91 -9.11
CA LEU A 25 3.81 4.39 -9.14
C LEU A 25 3.64 5.65 -9.96
N GLY A 26 4.74 6.19 -10.48
CA GLY A 26 4.65 7.41 -11.25
C GLY A 26 4.37 8.64 -10.40
N VAL A 27 4.82 8.64 -9.15
CA VAL A 27 4.61 9.79 -8.26
C VAL A 27 5.94 10.16 -7.64
N SER A 28 6.00 11.33 -7.03
CA SER A 28 7.24 11.81 -6.44
C SER A 28 7.52 11.10 -5.12
N ARG A 29 8.78 11.13 -4.69
CA ARG A 29 9.13 10.62 -3.37
C ARG A 29 8.37 11.36 -2.29
N GLN A 30 8.11 12.65 -2.51
CA GLN A 30 7.40 13.44 -1.54
C GLN A 30 5.98 12.95 -1.34
N ALA A 31 5.35 12.50 -2.44
CA ALA A 31 4.00 11.94 -2.32
C ALA A 31 4.02 10.69 -1.46
N ILE A 32 5.02 9.83 -1.66
CA ILE A 32 5.14 8.62 -0.86
C ILE A 32 5.32 8.98 0.61
N TYR A 33 6.17 9.97 0.87
CA TYR A 33 6.39 10.40 2.25
C TYR A 33 5.07 10.87 2.89
N LYS A 34 4.29 11.65 2.16
CA LYS A 34 3.03 12.15 2.69
C LYS A 34 2.05 11.02 2.98
N TRP A 35 2.03 10.00 2.13
CA TRP A 35 1.16 8.86 2.37
C TRP A 35 1.62 8.10 3.62
N GLU A 36 2.92 7.88 3.76
CA GLU A 36 3.43 7.09 4.88
C GLU A 36 3.32 7.84 6.20
N SER A 37 3.31 9.17 6.16
CA SER A 37 3.13 9.96 7.37
C SER A 37 1.68 10.26 7.66
N ASP A 38 0.77 9.73 6.83
CA ASP A 38 -0.67 9.96 6.97
C ASP A 38 -1.06 11.42 6.79
N SER A 39 -0.18 12.18 6.11
CA SER A 39 -0.53 13.56 5.76
C SER A 39 -1.48 13.62 4.59
N ALA A 40 -1.49 12.59 3.77
CA ALA A 40 -2.37 12.51 2.61
C ALA A 40 -2.68 11.04 2.36
N LEU A 41 -3.82 10.79 1.74
CA LEU A 41 -4.20 9.44 1.38
C LEU A 41 -4.00 9.27 -0.11
N PRO A 42 -3.48 8.13 -0.57
CA PRO A 42 -3.35 7.92 -2.01
C PRO A 42 -4.71 7.92 -2.68
N GLU A 43 -4.74 8.39 -3.92
CA GLU A 43 -5.96 8.31 -4.70
C GLU A 43 -6.27 6.86 -5.01
N ILE A 44 -7.53 6.61 -5.36
CA ILE A 44 -7.98 5.22 -5.51
C ILE A 44 -7.14 4.45 -6.54
N GLU A 45 -6.74 5.11 -7.62
CA GLU A 45 -5.92 4.44 -8.62
C GLU A 45 -4.60 3.99 -8.04
N LYS A 46 -4.02 4.83 -7.19
CA LYS A 46 -2.73 4.50 -6.60
C LYS A 46 -2.89 3.43 -5.53
N LEU A 47 -4.02 3.44 -4.83
CA LEU A 47 -4.29 2.37 -3.87
C LEU A 47 -4.38 1.02 -4.56
N ILE A 48 -5.03 0.99 -5.71
CA ILE A 48 -5.15 -0.25 -6.46
C ILE A 48 -3.78 -0.73 -6.92
N THR A 49 -2.96 0.19 -7.44
CA THR A 49 -1.62 -0.18 -7.87
C THR A 49 -0.78 -0.67 -6.69
N LEU A 50 -0.88 0.03 -5.55
CA LEU A 50 -0.16 -0.39 -4.36
C LEU A 50 -0.59 -1.78 -3.92
N SER A 51 -1.89 -2.06 -3.96
CA SER A 51 -2.38 -3.36 -3.53
C SER A 51 -1.79 -4.47 -4.38
N ARG A 52 -1.70 -4.23 -5.68
CA ARG A 52 -1.16 -5.23 -6.58
C ARG A 52 0.34 -5.40 -6.39
N LEU A 53 1.06 -4.30 -6.25
CA LEU A 53 2.50 -4.35 -6.05
C LEU A 53 2.84 -5.05 -4.76
N PHE A 54 2.09 -4.77 -3.71
CA PHE A 54 2.37 -5.31 -2.39
C PHE A 54 1.76 -6.68 -2.16
N GLY A 55 0.88 -7.14 -3.03
CA GLY A 55 0.21 -8.41 -2.85
C GLY A 55 -0.77 -8.40 -1.70
N VAL A 56 -1.45 -7.28 -1.48
CA VAL A 56 -2.42 -7.12 -0.42
C VAL A 56 -3.70 -6.54 -1.01
N SER A 57 -4.78 -6.59 -0.25
CA SER A 57 -6.03 -5.99 -0.71
C SER A 57 -6.03 -4.50 -0.41
N VAL A 58 -6.85 -3.76 -1.15
CA VAL A 58 -7.06 -2.35 -0.84
C VAL A 58 -7.66 -2.21 0.55
N GLY A 59 -8.56 -3.14 0.92
CA GLY A 59 -9.17 -3.10 2.24
C GLY A 59 -8.14 -3.23 3.35
N TRP A 60 -7.12 -4.07 3.14
CA TRP A 60 -6.06 -4.17 4.13
C TRP A 60 -5.28 -2.87 4.23
N LEU A 61 -4.99 -2.25 3.08
CA LEU A 61 -4.26 -0.99 3.09
C LEU A 61 -5.05 0.09 3.82
N LEU A 62 -6.36 0.10 3.65
CA LEU A 62 -7.20 1.09 4.31
C LEU A 62 -7.53 0.75 5.74
N GLY A 63 -7.15 -0.44 6.19
CA GLY A 63 -7.38 -0.80 7.57
C GLY A 63 -8.78 -1.30 7.86
N VAL A 64 -9.56 -1.60 6.82
CA VAL A 64 -10.90 -2.13 7.02
C VAL A 64 -10.92 -3.65 7.00
N GLU A 65 -9.78 -4.28 6.65
CA GLU A 65 -9.58 -5.71 6.76
C GLU A 65 -8.31 -5.93 7.53
N GLU A 66 -8.34 -6.86 8.47
CA GLU A 66 -7.16 -7.08 9.29
C GLU A 66 -6.22 -8.05 8.66
N GLU A 67 -6.71 -8.95 7.83
CA GLU A 67 -5.87 -9.90 7.18
C GLU A 67 -5.79 -9.58 5.72
N ASN A 68 -4.71 -10.02 5.09
CA ASN A 68 -4.51 -9.77 3.68
C ASN A 68 -5.42 -10.67 2.88
N ALA A 69 -6.56 -10.15 2.50
CA ALA A 69 -7.56 -10.94 1.79
C ALA A 69 -7.15 -11.25 0.38
N SER A 70 -6.25 -10.48 -0.20
CA SER A 70 -5.88 -10.76 -1.58
C SER A 70 -5.02 -12.00 -1.70
N ALA A 71 -4.43 -12.46 -0.61
CA ALA A 71 -3.61 -13.63 -0.63
C ALA A 71 -4.40 -14.90 -0.43
N GLU A 72 -5.66 -14.78 -0.07
CA GLU A 72 -6.40 -15.91 0.21
C GLU A 72 -7.55 -16.04 -0.59
N GLU A 73 -7.95 -17.17 -0.93
CA GLU A 73 -9.06 -17.37 -1.67
C GLU A 73 -10.05 -17.93 -0.85
N PRO A 74 -11.06 -17.48 -0.72
CA PRO A 74 -12.06 -18.10 0.05
C PRO A 74 -12.61 -19.23 -0.65
N GLU A 75 -12.74 -19.82 -0.62
CA GLU A 75 -13.24 -20.63 -1.10
C GLU A 75 -14.16 -21.25 -0.90
N GLU A 76 -14.62 -21.18 -0.78
CA GLU A 76 -15.39 -21.65 -0.63
C GLU A 76 -16.13 -21.82 -0.68
N LEU A 77 -16.52 -21.83 -0.76
CA LEU A 77 -17.27 -22.01 -0.69
C LEU A 77 -17.83 -22.51 -0.91
#